data_1fcab11cc7c23b7a22a734bab7ec446c
#
_entry.id   1fcab11cc7c23b7a22a734bab7ec446c
#
_cell.length_a   1.000
_cell.length_b   1.000
_cell.length_c   1.000
_cell.angle_alpha   90.00
_cell.angle_beta   90.00
_cell.angle_gamma   90.00
#
_symmetry.space_group_name_H-M   'P 1'
#
loop_
_entity.id
_entity.type
_entity.pdbx_description
1 polymer ?
#
loop_
_entity_poly.entity_id
_entity_poly.type
_entity_poly.pdbx_seq_one_letter_code
_entity_poly.pdbx_strand_id
1 'polypeptide(L)'
;MRDIRELKYMQSLPLERKIEMTAERIDGWYQHYDGNVAVSFSGGKDSTVLLDIARNHWRCHQDIKAVFVDTGLEYPEIRQFVKIFDNVDIIRPAMRFDEVIKKYGYPVISKEVCESLYQAKKYLDGGGKKETYRLKKLRGKLKDKNDNTSLFNQKKYEPLLYVNFYCSNICCNVMKKQPSHLYSKKNRCFFITAEMACESKLRQQKWLQNGCNGFDLKNPKSTPMAFWTEQDVLEYIYKNNLPVAEPYGKVIETECQLTFDGDQCKYETTGCNRTGCMFCA
;
A
#
# COMPACT_ATOMS: atom_id res chain seq x y z
N MET A 1 -18.24 13.66 4.48
CA MET A 1 -16.83 13.61 4.08
C MET A 1 -16.01 14.05 5.28
N ARG A 2 -15.00 13.29 5.69
CA ARG A 2 -14.14 13.64 6.84
C ARG A 2 -13.28 14.86 6.52
N ASP A 3 -12.81 15.57 7.58
CA ASP A 3 -11.98 16.77 7.43
C ASP A 3 -10.49 16.37 7.49
N ILE A 4 -9.67 17.06 6.71
CA ILE A 4 -8.21 16.93 6.76
C ILE A 4 -7.64 17.32 8.13
N ARG A 5 -8.31 18.23 8.85
CA ARG A 5 -7.95 18.62 10.22
C ARG A 5 -8.11 17.46 11.20
N GLU A 6 -9.15 16.64 11.02
CA GLU A 6 -9.35 15.41 11.80
C GLU A 6 -8.16 14.44 11.60
N LEU A 7 -7.74 14.22 10.34
CA LEU A 7 -6.58 13.37 10.06
C LEU A 7 -5.31 13.89 10.72
N LYS A 8 -5.03 15.19 10.59
CA LYS A 8 -3.84 15.80 11.21
C LYS A 8 -3.85 15.69 12.73
N TYR A 9 -5.01 15.91 13.35
CA TYR A 9 -5.17 15.70 14.79
C TYR A 9 -4.90 14.24 15.18
N MET A 10 -5.46 13.26 14.47
CA MET A 10 -5.20 11.86 14.75
C MET A 10 -3.71 11.50 14.54
N GLN A 11 -3.04 12.12 13.56
CA GLN A 11 -1.61 11.93 13.33
C GLN A 11 -0.72 12.54 14.41
N SER A 12 -1.19 13.56 15.13
CA SER A 12 -0.44 14.18 16.23
C SER A 12 -0.66 13.51 17.59
N LEU A 13 -1.52 12.50 17.69
CA LEU A 13 -1.76 11.77 18.93
C LEU A 13 -0.52 10.96 19.34
N PRO A 14 -0.31 10.72 20.64
CA PRO A 14 0.69 9.79 21.15
C PRO A 14 0.53 8.38 20.57
N LEU A 15 1.63 7.65 20.46
CA LEU A 15 1.65 6.30 19.87
C LEU A 15 0.69 5.35 20.60
N GLU A 16 0.68 5.38 21.91
CA GLU A 16 -0.18 4.53 22.75
C GLU A 16 -1.67 4.73 22.40
N ARG A 17 -2.08 6.00 22.20
CA ARG A 17 -3.47 6.29 21.80
C ARG A 17 -3.76 5.81 20.38
N LYS A 18 -2.79 5.89 19.47
CA LYS A 18 -2.94 5.36 18.11
C LYS A 18 -3.06 3.84 18.11
N ILE A 19 -2.33 3.14 18.96
CA ILE A 19 -2.43 1.68 19.15
C ILE A 19 -3.86 1.30 19.58
N GLU A 20 -4.38 1.94 20.63
CA GLU A 20 -5.75 1.69 21.12
C GLU A 20 -6.80 1.92 20.03
N MET A 21 -6.70 3.05 19.33
CA MET A 21 -7.62 3.39 18.24
C MET A 21 -7.53 2.41 17.08
N THR A 22 -6.35 1.86 16.81
CA THR A 22 -6.13 0.85 15.78
C THR A 22 -6.77 -0.47 16.18
N ALA A 23 -6.55 -0.91 17.42
CA ALA A 23 -7.16 -2.12 17.96
C ALA A 23 -8.70 -2.05 17.99
N GLU A 24 -9.28 -0.91 18.41
CA GLU A 24 -10.73 -0.67 18.35
C GLU A 24 -11.30 -0.84 16.92
N ARG A 25 -10.57 -0.39 15.90
CA ARG A 25 -11.01 -0.53 14.51
C ARG A 25 -10.87 -1.95 13.98
N ILE A 26 -9.84 -2.67 14.42
CA ILE A 26 -9.65 -4.09 14.10
C ILE A 26 -10.77 -4.91 14.74
N ASP A 27 -11.04 -4.68 16.03
CA ASP A 27 -12.11 -5.37 16.73
C ASP A 27 -13.48 -5.10 16.08
N GLY A 28 -13.81 -3.84 15.81
CA GLY A 28 -15.05 -3.50 15.11
C GLY A 28 -15.17 -4.13 13.71
N TRP A 29 -14.04 -4.30 13.00
CA TRP A 29 -14.02 -5.02 11.73
C TRP A 29 -14.23 -6.52 11.92
N TYR A 30 -13.58 -7.12 12.92
CA TYR A 30 -13.70 -8.52 13.27
C TYR A 30 -15.13 -8.89 13.66
N GLN A 31 -15.74 -8.10 14.56
CA GLN A 31 -17.12 -8.31 15.01
C GLN A 31 -18.13 -8.17 13.86
N HIS A 32 -17.95 -7.17 12.99
CA HIS A 32 -18.87 -6.93 11.87
C HIS A 32 -18.92 -8.10 10.88
N TYR A 33 -17.80 -8.83 10.73
CA TYR A 33 -17.71 -9.96 9.80
C TYR A 33 -17.61 -11.33 10.49
N ASP A 34 -18.06 -11.43 11.75
CA ASP A 34 -18.07 -12.66 12.53
C ASP A 34 -16.73 -13.43 12.49
N GLY A 35 -15.62 -12.71 12.62
CA GLY A 35 -14.27 -13.26 12.57
C GLY A 35 -13.76 -13.62 11.17
N ASN A 36 -14.56 -13.44 10.12
CA ASN A 36 -14.15 -13.75 8.75
C ASN A 36 -13.24 -12.65 8.16
N VAL A 37 -12.12 -12.39 8.81
CA VAL A 37 -11.16 -11.35 8.45
C VAL A 37 -9.74 -11.91 8.30
N ALA A 38 -8.89 -11.20 7.56
CA ALA A 38 -7.49 -11.56 7.42
C ALA A 38 -6.62 -10.31 7.24
N VAL A 39 -5.42 -10.33 7.80
CA VAL A 39 -4.41 -9.29 7.56
C VAL A 39 -3.73 -9.53 6.21
N SER A 40 -3.72 -8.53 5.34
CA SER A 40 -2.88 -8.54 4.13
C SER A 40 -1.43 -8.32 4.55
N PHE A 41 -0.71 -9.40 4.75
CA PHE A 41 0.65 -9.42 5.26
C PHE A 41 1.65 -9.42 4.11
N SER A 42 2.49 -8.39 4.02
CA SER A 42 3.51 -8.28 2.96
C SER A 42 4.92 -8.66 3.44
N GLY A 43 5.11 -8.94 4.72
CA GLY A 43 6.43 -9.07 5.35
C GLY A 43 7.17 -7.73 5.49
N GLY A 44 6.55 -6.62 5.10
CA GLY A 44 7.09 -5.27 5.33
C GLY A 44 6.78 -4.76 6.73
N LYS A 45 7.58 -3.81 7.23
CA LYS A 45 7.49 -3.26 8.59
C LYS A 45 6.06 -2.84 9.00
N ASP A 46 5.36 -2.14 8.10
CA ASP A 46 4.02 -1.63 8.40
C ASP A 46 3.00 -2.76 8.60
N SER A 47 3.06 -3.79 7.76
CA SER A 47 2.19 -4.96 7.87
C SER A 47 2.56 -5.89 9.04
N THR A 48 3.81 -5.85 9.48
CA THR A 48 4.28 -6.57 10.67
C THR A 48 3.71 -5.92 11.94
N VAL A 49 3.77 -4.59 12.05
CA VAL A 49 3.14 -3.85 13.15
C VAL A 49 1.62 -4.09 13.18
N LEU A 50 0.95 -4.01 12.02
CA LEU A 50 -0.48 -4.30 11.94
C LEU A 50 -0.81 -5.71 12.44
N LEU A 51 -0.01 -6.72 12.02
CA LEU A 51 -0.24 -8.12 12.40
C LEU A 51 -0.03 -8.31 13.90
N ASP A 52 0.99 -7.68 14.47
CA ASP A 52 1.28 -7.73 15.89
C ASP A 52 0.13 -7.13 16.71
N ILE A 53 -0.33 -5.92 16.37
CA ILE A 53 -1.49 -5.30 17.03
C ILE A 53 -2.74 -6.19 16.88
N ALA A 54 -2.99 -6.74 15.68
CA ALA A 54 -4.16 -7.56 15.41
C ALA A 54 -4.21 -8.87 16.22
N ARG A 55 -3.07 -9.37 16.66
CA ARG A 55 -2.98 -10.66 17.37
C ARG A 55 -2.65 -10.54 18.85
N ASN A 56 -1.81 -9.57 19.20
CA ASN A 56 -1.19 -9.49 20.53
C ASN A 56 -1.76 -8.37 21.41
N HIS A 57 -2.49 -7.41 20.84
CA HIS A 57 -3.18 -6.41 21.65
C HIS A 57 -4.35 -7.05 22.43
N TRP A 58 -4.57 -6.63 23.67
CA TRP A 58 -5.58 -7.20 24.57
C TRP A 58 -7.03 -7.17 24.07
N ARG A 59 -7.35 -6.27 23.13
CA ARG A 59 -8.66 -6.19 22.45
C ARG A 59 -8.75 -7.00 21.18
N CYS A 60 -7.66 -7.63 20.76
CA CYS A 60 -7.58 -8.25 19.44
C CYS A 60 -7.61 -9.78 19.52
N HIS A 61 -7.60 -10.40 18.35
CA HIS A 61 -7.96 -11.79 18.18
C HIS A 61 -6.78 -12.58 17.62
N GLN A 62 -6.20 -13.46 18.41
CA GLN A 62 -5.02 -14.27 18.04
C GLN A 62 -5.27 -15.19 16.84
N ASP A 63 -6.53 -15.51 16.56
CA ASP A 63 -6.96 -16.35 15.44
C ASP A 63 -6.96 -15.64 14.08
N ILE A 64 -6.81 -14.31 14.05
CA ILE A 64 -6.79 -13.56 12.78
C ILE A 64 -5.67 -14.09 11.89
N LYS A 65 -6.07 -14.60 10.71
CA LYS A 65 -5.15 -15.08 9.68
C LYS A 65 -4.35 -13.94 9.05
N ALA A 66 -3.11 -14.26 8.67
CA ALA A 66 -2.35 -13.43 7.75
C ALA A 66 -2.35 -14.07 6.35
N VAL A 67 -2.35 -13.24 5.30
CA VAL A 67 -2.28 -13.70 3.91
C VAL A 67 -1.15 -13.00 3.21
N PHE A 68 -0.17 -13.77 2.78
CA PHE A 68 0.99 -13.31 2.02
C PHE A 68 0.85 -13.69 0.55
N VAL A 69 1.00 -12.73 -0.35
CA VAL A 69 1.05 -12.99 -1.79
C VAL A 69 2.51 -13.14 -2.22
N ASP A 70 2.97 -14.38 -2.39
CA ASP A 70 4.30 -14.69 -2.92
C ASP A 70 4.29 -14.50 -4.44
N THR A 71 4.74 -13.32 -4.89
CA THR A 71 4.83 -13.01 -6.32
C THR A 71 6.12 -13.56 -6.96
N GLY A 72 7.08 -13.99 -6.14
CA GLY A 72 8.44 -14.34 -6.57
C GLY A 72 9.34 -13.12 -6.83
N LEU A 73 8.84 -11.90 -6.57
CA LEU A 73 9.56 -10.64 -6.80
C LEU A 73 9.94 -9.92 -5.51
N GLU A 74 9.56 -10.46 -4.38
CA GLU A 74 9.99 -10.02 -3.06
C GLU A 74 11.45 -10.44 -2.81
N TYR A 75 12.15 -9.67 -1.98
CA TYR A 75 13.45 -10.08 -1.45
C TYR A 75 13.37 -11.48 -0.83
N PRO A 76 14.35 -12.37 -1.06
CA PRO A 76 14.36 -13.72 -0.47
C PRO A 76 14.18 -13.69 1.06
N GLU A 77 14.78 -12.69 1.71
CA GLU A 77 14.74 -12.48 3.15
C GLU A 77 13.32 -12.14 3.63
N ILE A 78 12.52 -11.39 2.85
CA ILE A 78 11.11 -11.14 3.14
C ILE A 78 10.32 -12.46 3.13
N ARG A 79 10.59 -13.33 2.15
CA ARG A 79 9.91 -14.62 2.04
C ARG A 79 10.30 -15.58 3.17
N GLN A 80 11.54 -15.50 3.66
CA GLN A 80 11.98 -16.23 4.86
C GLN A 80 11.33 -15.65 6.12
N PHE A 81 11.33 -14.32 6.25
CA PHE A 81 10.73 -13.63 7.39
C PHE A 81 9.24 -13.93 7.54
N VAL A 82 8.48 -13.99 6.47
CA VAL A 82 7.05 -14.35 6.53
C VAL A 82 6.82 -15.74 7.12
N LYS A 83 7.74 -16.68 6.93
CA LYS A 83 7.61 -18.07 7.41
C LYS A 83 7.83 -18.23 8.91
N ILE A 84 8.37 -17.25 9.61
CA ILE A 84 8.53 -17.31 11.06
C ILE A 84 7.21 -17.03 11.80
N PHE A 85 6.19 -16.53 11.10
CA PHE A 85 4.88 -16.26 11.68
C PHE A 85 3.94 -17.44 11.50
N ASP A 86 3.23 -17.78 12.55
CA ASP A 86 2.18 -18.79 12.51
C ASP A 86 0.92 -18.26 11.82
N ASN A 87 0.03 -19.16 11.42
CA ASN A 87 -1.27 -18.86 10.83
C ASN A 87 -1.17 -17.88 9.63
N VAL A 88 -0.23 -18.15 8.70
CA VAL A 88 -0.02 -17.40 7.47
C VAL A 88 -0.35 -18.24 6.26
N ASP A 89 -1.36 -17.85 5.50
CA ASP A 89 -1.66 -18.47 4.21
C ASP A 89 -0.80 -17.81 3.11
N ILE A 90 0.04 -18.62 2.46
CA ILE A 90 0.88 -18.18 1.35
C ILE A 90 0.16 -18.47 0.04
N ILE A 91 -0.20 -17.44 -0.72
CA ILE A 91 -0.88 -17.56 -2.01
C ILE A 91 0.02 -17.07 -3.13
N ARG A 92 -0.22 -17.55 -4.35
CA ARG A 92 0.57 -17.19 -5.53
C ARG A 92 -0.31 -16.66 -6.65
N PRO A 93 0.20 -15.74 -7.49
CA PRO A 93 -0.49 -15.33 -8.70
C PRO A 93 -0.63 -16.50 -9.69
N ALA A 94 -1.68 -16.45 -10.50
CA ALA A 94 -1.92 -17.48 -11.53
C ALA A 94 -0.92 -17.41 -12.70
N MET A 95 -0.26 -16.26 -12.89
CA MET A 95 0.73 -16.03 -13.95
C MET A 95 2.08 -15.65 -13.32
N ARG A 96 3.16 -16.12 -13.93
CA ARG A 96 4.52 -15.68 -13.59
C ARG A 96 4.77 -14.29 -14.11
N PHE A 97 5.74 -13.57 -13.50
CA PHE A 97 6.05 -12.19 -13.89
C PHE A 97 6.52 -12.06 -15.35
N ASP A 98 7.33 -12.99 -15.82
CA ASP A 98 7.80 -13.01 -17.21
C ASP A 98 6.64 -13.16 -18.23
N GLU A 99 5.62 -13.93 -17.89
CA GLU A 99 4.40 -14.06 -18.69
C GLU A 99 3.56 -12.76 -18.64
N VAL A 100 3.49 -12.13 -17.46
CA VAL A 100 2.75 -10.88 -17.28
C VAL A 100 3.37 -9.75 -18.11
N ILE A 101 4.69 -9.59 -18.07
CA ILE A 101 5.36 -8.52 -18.84
C ILE A 101 5.28 -8.77 -20.36
N LYS A 102 5.40 -10.02 -20.81
CA LYS A 102 5.20 -10.39 -22.23
C LYS A 102 3.79 -10.07 -22.70
N LYS A 103 2.78 -10.33 -21.85
CA LYS A 103 1.37 -10.16 -22.22
C LYS A 103 0.86 -8.72 -22.09
N TYR A 104 1.29 -7.99 -21.07
CA TYR A 104 0.72 -6.69 -20.72
C TYR A 104 1.70 -5.53 -20.79
N GLY A 105 3.00 -5.80 -20.95
CA GLY A 105 4.05 -4.79 -21.02
C GLY A 105 4.80 -4.55 -19.70
N TYR A 106 5.76 -3.66 -19.76
CA TYR A 106 6.80 -3.46 -18.75
C TYR A 106 6.48 -2.31 -17.78
N PRO A 107 6.69 -2.48 -16.46
CA PRO A 107 6.51 -1.41 -15.47
C PRO A 107 7.78 -0.55 -15.32
N VAL A 108 8.19 0.13 -16.38
CA VAL A 108 9.49 0.85 -16.44
C VAL A 108 9.48 2.26 -15.88
N ILE A 109 8.31 2.78 -15.51
CA ILE A 109 8.11 4.14 -14.99
C ILE A 109 7.07 4.08 -13.87
N SER A 110 6.75 5.23 -13.27
CA SER A 110 5.71 5.30 -12.24
C SER A 110 4.38 4.70 -12.71
N LYS A 111 3.61 4.14 -11.80
CA LYS A 111 2.31 3.51 -12.10
C LYS A 111 1.37 4.41 -12.89
N GLU A 112 1.34 5.70 -12.58
CA GLU A 112 0.48 6.68 -13.25
C GLU A 112 0.88 6.88 -14.72
N VAL A 113 2.18 7.01 -14.98
CA VAL A 113 2.71 7.18 -16.34
C VAL A 113 2.50 5.91 -17.14
N CYS A 114 2.83 4.74 -16.59
CA CYS A 114 2.60 3.44 -17.24
C CYS A 114 1.13 3.24 -17.59
N GLU A 115 0.20 3.59 -16.70
CA GLU A 115 -1.23 3.51 -16.99
C GLU A 115 -1.64 4.43 -18.13
N SER A 116 -1.15 5.69 -18.11
CA SER A 116 -1.42 6.65 -19.18
C SER A 116 -0.90 6.17 -20.52
N LEU A 117 0.34 5.66 -20.57
CA LEU A 117 0.96 5.10 -21.77
C LEU A 117 0.22 3.86 -22.29
N TYR A 118 -0.08 2.91 -21.42
CA TYR A 118 -0.77 1.68 -21.80
C TYR A 118 -2.12 1.96 -22.45
N GLN A 119 -2.94 2.77 -21.81
CA GLN A 119 -4.27 3.10 -22.29
C GLN A 119 -4.23 3.93 -23.59
N ALA A 120 -3.30 4.90 -23.68
CA ALA A 120 -3.15 5.72 -24.88
C ALA A 120 -2.65 4.88 -26.07
N LYS A 121 -1.61 4.05 -25.87
CA LYS A 121 -1.06 3.20 -26.93
C LYS A 121 -2.09 2.16 -27.38
N LYS A 122 -2.75 1.48 -26.47
CA LYS A 122 -3.81 0.52 -26.79
C LYS A 122 -4.96 1.16 -27.60
N TYR A 123 -5.31 2.40 -27.28
CA TYR A 123 -6.30 3.16 -28.05
C TYR A 123 -5.82 3.47 -29.48
N LEU A 124 -4.57 3.88 -29.64
CA LEU A 124 -3.98 4.16 -30.96
C LEU A 124 -3.85 2.87 -31.81
N ASP A 125 -3.37 1.79 -31.23
CA ASP A 125 -3.22 0.49 -31.90
C ASP A 125 -4.58 -0.09 -32.32
N GLY A 126 -5.65 0.26 -31.61
CA GLY A 126 -7.06 -0.05 -31.97
C GLY A 126 -7.66 0.89 -33.03
N GLY A 127 -6.86 1.73 -33.70
CA GLY A 127 -7.32 2.66 -34.73
C GLY A 127 -7.98 3.92 -34.19
N GLY A 128 -7.80 4.24 -32.92
CA GLY A 128 -8.35 5.45 -32.31
C GLY A 128 -7.73 6.73 -32.89
N LYS A 129 -8.56 7.62 -33.43
CA LYS A 129 -8.12 8.89 -34.07
C LYS A 129 -8.35 10.15 -33.22
N LYS A 130 -9.24 10.08 -32.23
CA LYS A 130 -9.56 11.27 -31.40
C LYS A 130 -8.48 11.51 -30.36
N GLU A 131 -8.21 12.77 -30.06
CA GLU A 131 -7.26 13.17 -29.03
C GLU A 131 -7.90 13.04 -27.65
N THR A 132 -7.69 11.89 -27.00
CA THR A 132 -8.20 11.59 -25.66
C THR A 132 -7.46 12.40 -24.59
N TYR A 133 -8.02 12.48 -23.37
CA TYR A 133 -7.36 13.12 -22.22
C TYR A 133 -5.94 12.58 -22.00
N ARG A 134 -5.74 11.27 -22.08
CA ARG A 134 -4.43 10.63 -21.90
C ARG A 134 -3.43 11.00 -23.00
N LEU A 135 -3.89 11.07 -24.24
CA LEU A 135 -3.04 11.55 -25.36
C LEU A 135 -2.68 13.02 -25.19
N LYS A 136 -3.62 13.90 -24.82
CA LYS A 136 -3.33 15.30 -24.50
C LYS A 136 -2.29 15.41 -23.38
N LYS A 137 -2.42 14.60 -22.32
CA LYS A 137 -1.49 14.57 -21.19
C LYS A 137 -0.07 14.17 -21.63
N LEU A 138 0.06 13.11 -22.41
CA LEU A 138 1.35 12.62 -22.93
C LEU A 138 1.96 13.56 -23.98
N ARG A 139 1.15 14.26 -24.75
CA ARG A 139 1.60 15.25 -25.75
C ARG A 139 1.83 16.64 -25.18
N GLY A 140 1.64 16.84 -23.88
CA GLY A 140 1.83 18.13 -23.24
C GLY A 140 0.77 19.17 -23.54
N LYS A 141 -0.43 18.75 -23.97
CA LYS A 141 -1.52 19.62 -24.42
C LYS A 141 -2.61 19.84 -23.36
N LEU A 142 -2.44 19.32 -22.13
CA LEU A 142 -3.39 19.61 -21.06
C LEU A 142 -3.24 21.07 -20.62
N LYS A 143 -4.38 21.71 -20.42
CA LYS A 143 -4.50 23.05 -19.87
C LYS A 143 -5.09 22.99 -18.46
N ASP A 144 -4.73 23.94 -17.62
CA ASP A 144 -5.35 24.17 -16.32
C ASP A 144 -6.63 25.02 -16.46
N LYS A 145 -7.24 25.39 -15.34
CA LYS A 145 -8.46 26.22 -15.31
C LYS A 145 -8.27 27.64 -15.87
N ASN A 146 -7.02 28.11 -15.92
CA ASN A 146 -6.63 29.43 -16.40
C ASN A 146 -6.02 29.37 -17.82
N ASP A 147 -6.23 28.28 -18.54
CA ASP A 147 -5.68 27.99 -19.88
C ASP A 147 -4.14 27.94 -19.97
N ASN A 148 -3.44 27.89 -18.81
CA ASN A 148 -2.00 27.66 -18.77
C ASN A 148 -1.67 26.18 -18.99
N THR A 149 -0.42 25.89 -19.35
CA THR A 149 0.06 24.52 -19.47
C THR A 149 -0.03 23.79 -18.13
N SER A 150 -0.80 22.70 -18.07
CA SER A 150 -1.01 21.93 -16.85
C SER A 150 0.29 21.27 -16.36
N LEU A 151 0.54 21.34 -15.05
CA LEU A 151 1.64 20.63 -14.39
C LEU A 151 1.51 19.09 -14.46
N PHE A 152 0.32 18.58 -14.78
CA PHE A 152 0.07 17.14 -14.93
C PHE A 152 0.48 16.61 -16.30
N ASN A 153 1.00 17.43 -17.20
CA ASN A 153 1.53 16.98 -18.48
C ASN A 153 2.72 16.04 -18.31
N GLN A 154 2.77 15.02 -19.17
CA GLN A 154 3.77 13.95 -19.16
C GLN A 154 4.55 13.90 -20.50
N LYS A 155 4.78 15.05 -21.15
CA LYS A 155 5.35 15.18 -22.51
C LYS A 155 6.68 14.43 -22.68
N LYS A 156 7.54 14.41 -21.66
CA LYS A 156 8.83 13.68 -21.70
C LYS A 156 8.70 12.18 -21.96
N TYR A 157 7.52 11.61 -21.76
CA TYR A 157 7.25 10.19 -21.99
C TYR A 157 6.51 9.91 -23.32
N GLU A 158 6.19 10.93 -24.11
CA GLU A 158 5.52 10.79 -25.41
C GLU A 158 6.22 9.80 -26.35
N PRO A 159 7.59 9.78 -26.45
CA PRO A 159 8.28 8.82 -27.32
C PRO A 159 7.95 7.36 -27.05
N LEU A 160 7.60 7.01 -25.78
CA LEU A 160 7.23 5.64 -25.42
C LEU A 160 5.87 5.18 -25.98
N LEU A 161 5.09 6.08 -26.59
CA LEU A 161 3.90 5.67 -27.37
C LEU A 161 4.26 4.93 -28.65
N TYR A 162 5.45 5.17 -29.20
CA TYR A 162 5.85 4.72 -30.54
C TYR A 162 6.86 3.56 -30.51
N VAL A 163 7.25 3.09 -29.32
CA VAL A 163 8.09 1.90 -29.17
C VAL A 163 7.29 0.62 -29.47
N ASN A 164 7.98 -0.49 -29.77
CA ASN A 164 7.34 -1.76 -30.13
C ASN A 164 6.87 -2.61 -28.93
N PHE A 165 6.85 -2.05 -27.74
CA PHE A 165 6.36 -2.71 -26.52
C PHE A 165 5.38 -1.81 -25.76
N TYR A 166 4.64 -2.39 -24.80
CA TYR A 166 3.78 -1.63 -23.91
C TYR A 166 4.50 -1.28 -22.60
N CYS A 167 4.32 -0.05 -22.13
CA CYS A 167 4.59 0.33 -20.74
C CYS A 167 3.30 0.15 -19.93
N SER A 168 3.31 -0.67 -18.88
CA SER A 168 2.08 -1.04 -18.17
C SER A 168 2.30 -1.25 -16.68
N ASN A 169 1.32 -0.90 -15.87
CA ASN A 169 1.28 -1.18 -14.43
C ASN A 169 0.34 -2.38 -14.08
N ILE A 170 -0.10 -3.12 -15.08
CA ILE A 170 -1.04 -4.25 -14.91
C ILE A 170 -0.43 -5.37 -14.05
N CYS A 171 0.91 -5.49 -14.03
CA CYS A 171 1.61 -6.45 -13.17
C CYS A 171 1.13 -6.38 -11.71
N CYS A 172 0.94 -5.19 -11.14
CA CYS A 172 0.46 -5.04 -9.77
C CYS A 172 -0.96 -5.62 -9.58
N ASN A 173 -1.80 -5.50 -10.60
CA ASN A 173 -3.14 -6.09 -10.55
C ASN A 173 -3.07 -7.62 -10.62
N VAL A 174 -2.37 -8.18 -11.60
CA VAL A 174 -2.28 -9.62 -11.84
C VAL A 174 -1.52 -10.33 -10.72
N MET A 175 -0.39 -9.74 -10.27
CA MET A 175 0.51 -10.39 -9.31
C MET A 175 0.06 -10.26 -7.86
N LYS A 176 -0.63 -9.17 -7.49
CA LYS A 176 -1.00 -8.89 -6.08
C LYS A 176 -2.49 -8.79 -5.86
N LYS A 177 -3.22 -7.93 -6.61
CA LYS A 177 -4.62 -7.66 -6.32
C LYS A 177 -5.53 -8.84 -6.67
N GLN A 178 -5.36 -9.47 -7.83
CA GLN A 178 -6.19 -10.60 -8.25
C GLN A 178 -6.08 -11.80 -7.30
N PRO A 179 -4.87 -12.28 -6.91
CA PRO A 179 -4.75 -13.35 -5.93
C PRO A 179 -5.47 -13.04 -4.61
N SER A 180 -5.28 -11.82 -4.09
CA SER A 180 -5.96 -11.38 -2.85
C SER A 180 -7.48 -11.37 -3.01
N HIS A 181 -8.02 -10.87 -4.13
CA HIS A 181 -9.46 -10.88 -4.40
C HIS A 181 -10.02 -12.30 -4.54
N LEU A 182 -9.31 -13.18 -5.22
CA LEU A 182 -9.71 -14.58 -5.36
C LEU A 182 -9.72 -15.29 -4.01
N TYR A 183 -8.70 -15.04 -3.19
CA TYR A 183 -8.63 -15.57 -1.83
C TYR A 183 -9.80 -15.07 -0.98
N SER A 184 -10.03 -13.76 -0.94
CA SER A 184 -11.14 -13.13 -0.22
C SER A 184 -12.49 -13.73 -0.62
N LYS A 185 -12.74 -13.87 -1.93
CA LYS A 185 -13.99 -14.44 -2.45
C LYS A 185 -14.14 -15.92 -2.09
N LYS A 186 -13.07 -16.72 -2.24
CA LYS A 186 -13.09 -18.16 -1.94
C LYS A 186 -13.32 -18.44 -0.46
N ASN A 187 -12.66 -17.70 0.40
CA ASN A 187 -12.71 -17.91 1.85
C ASN A 187 -13.75 -17.02 2.56
N ARG A 188 -14.49 -16.19 1.81
CA ARG A 188 -15.46 -15.21 2.35
C ARG A 188 -14.84 -14.33 3.43
N CYS A 189 -13.57 -13.95 3.28
CA CYS A 189 -12.87 -13.13 4.26
C CYS A 189 -12.63 -11.70 3.76
N PHE A 190 -12.53 -10.76 4.71
CA PHE A 190 -12.39 -9.33 4.47
C PHE A 190 -11.04 -8.82 4.99
N PHE A 191 -10.29 -8.17 4.11
CA PHE A 191 -8.91 -7.79 4.42
C PHE A 191 -8.79 -6.56 5.32
N ILE A 192 -7.82 -6.66 6.24
CA ILE A 192 -7.25 -5.56 7.01
C ILE A 192 -5.88 -5.24 6.42
N THR A 193 -5.59 -3.98 6.14
CA THR A 193 -4.35 -3.58 5.45
C THR A 193 -3.64 -2.44 6.18
N ALA A 194 -2.31 -2.45 6.23
CA ALA A 194 -1.46 -1.43 6.85
C ALA A 194 -1.23 -0.23 5.92
N GLU A 195 -2.29 0.29 5.29
CA GLU A 195 -2.17 1.48 4.45
C GLU A 195 -2.26 2.74 5.30
N MET A 196 -1.31 3.67 5.12
CA MET A 196 -1.28 4.96 5.81
C MET A 196 -1.62 6.12 4.86
N ALA A 197 -2.40 7.09 5.32
CA ALA A 197 -2.79 8.26 4.52
C ALA A 197 -1.60 9.16 4.17
N CYS A 198 -0.55 9.17 5.00
CA CYS A 198 0.67 9.95 4.75
C CYS A 198 1.48 9.48 3.53
N GLU A 199 1.32 8.23 3.07
CA GLU A 199 2.11 7.67 1.98
C GLU A 199 1.78 8.25 0.60
N SER A 200 0.56 8.77 0.39
CA SER A 200 0.18 9.41 -0.87
C SER A 200 -1.12 10.22 -0.76
N LYS A 201 -1.23 11.26 -1.61
CA LYS A 201 -2.48 12.05 -1.76
C LYS A 201 -3.70 11.17 -2.07
N LEU A 202 -3.54 10.10 -2.85
CA LEU A 202 -4.63 9.19 -3.18
C LEU A 202 -5.12 8.41 -1.95
N ARG A 203 -4.21 7.96 -1.07
CA ARG A 203 -4.58 7.28 0.19
C ARG A 203 -5.23 8.25 1.16
N GLN A 204 -4.73 9.46 1.25
CA GLN A 204 -5.33 10.54 2.03
C GLN A 204 -6.77 10.83 1.58
N GLN A 205 -7.00 10.98 0.27
CA GLN A 205 -8.35 11.19 -0.28
C GLN A 205 -9.28 10.02 0.01
N LYS A 206 -8.80 8.78 -0.08
CA LYS A 206 -9.60 7.59 0.27
C LYS A 206 -9.99 7.58 1.74
N TRP A 207 -9.08 7.98 2.63
CA TRP A 207 -9.42 8.10 4.04
C TRP A 207 -10.47 9.18 4.30
N LEU A 208 -10.35 10.34 3.65
CA LEU A 208 -11.34 11.42 3.75
C LEU A 208 -12.74 10.98 3.28
N GLN A 209 -12.80 10.08 2.31
CA GLN A 209 -14.07 9.55 1.78
C GLN A 209 -14.65 8.43 2.64
N ASN A 210 -13.84 7.49 3.10
CA ASN A 210 -14.30 6.20 3.63
C ASN A 210 -13.92 5.97 5.11
N GLY A 211 -13.03 6.78 5.67
CA GLY A 211 -12.47 6.51 7.01
C GLY A 211 -11.53 5.32 7.02
N CYS A 212 -11.39 4.69 8.20
CA CYS A 212 -10.53 3.51 8.39
C CYS A 212 -11.24 2.21 7.97
N ASN A 213 -12.51 2.04 8.29
CA ASN A 213 -13.32 0.87 7.97
C ASN A 213 -14.36 1.21 6.91
N GLY A 214 -14.14 0.73 5.70
CA GLY A 214 -15.05 0.93 4.57
C GLY A 214 -16.00 -0.26 4.42
N PHE A 215 -17.04 -0.34 5.27
CA PHE A 215 -18.01 -1.42 5.28
C PHE A 215 -18.89 -1.44 4.01
N ASP A 216 -19.35 -0.27 3.58
CA ASP A 216 -20.30 -0.10 2.47
C ASP A 216 -19.63 -0.04 1.09
N LEU A 217 -18.35 -0.35 1.00
CA LEU A 217 -17.64 -0.35 -0.28
C LEU A 217 -18.00 -1.60 -1.09
N LYS A 218 -18.00 -1.48 -2.41
CA LYS A 218 -18.13 -2.65 -3.32
C LYS A 218 -17.14 -3.77 -2.99
N ASN A 219 -15.94 -3.41 -2.53
CA ASN A 219 -14.94 -4.32 -1.99
C ASN A 219 -14.58 -3.79 -0.59
N PRO A 220 -15.26 -4.26 0.45
CA PRO A 220 -15.01 -3.82 1.81
C PRO A 220 -13.55 -4.01 2.22
N LYS A 221 -12.99 -3.04 2.93
CA LYS A 221 -11.61 -3.09 3.38
C LYS A 221 -11.41 -2.24 4.62
N SER A 222 -10.62 -2.75 5.56
CA SER A 222 -10.15 -2.00 6.73
C SER A 222 -8.73 -1.50 6.52
N THR A 223 -8.49 -0.24 6.90
CA THR A 223 -7.18 0.42 6.97
C THR A 223 -7.01 1.06 8.34
N PRO A 224 -6.91 0.25 9.42
CA PRO A 224 -6.98 0.77 10.79
C PRO A 224 -5.81 1.67 11.17
N MET A 225 -4.68 1.56 10.48
CA MET A 225 -3.49 2.40 10.63
C MET A 225 -3.47 3.62 9.69
N ALA A 226 -4.59 3.99 9.06
CA ALA A 226 -4.59 5.05 8.04
C ALA A 226 -4.11 6.42 8.56
N PHE A 227 -4.24 6.69 9.85
CA PHE A 227 -3.78 7.92 10.51
C PHE A 227 -2.38 7.82 11.13
N TRP A 228 -1.68 6.69 10.97
CA TRP A 228 -0.29 6.54 11.40
C TRP A 228 0.67 7.25 10.46
N THR A 229 1.85 7.57 10.99
CA THR A 229 3.02 8.05 10.25
C THR A 229 4.10 6.96 10.21
N GLU A 230 5.12 7.15 9.37
CA GLU A 230 6.26 6.23 9.33
C GLU A 230 7.01 6.19 10.67
N GLN A 231 7.11 7.34 11.36
CA GLN A 231 7.74 7.41 12.68
C GLN A 231 6.98 6.59 13.72
N ASP A 232 5.65 6.60 13.71
CA ASP A 232 4.86 5.78 14.62
C ASP A 232 5.13 4.27 14.43
N VAL A 233 5.30 3.83 13.17
CA VAL A 233 5.63 2.43 12.87
C VAL A 233 7.02 2.08 13.39
N LEU A 234 8.01 2.94 13.17
CA LEU A 234 9.39 2.71 13.62
C LEU A 234 9.50 2.76 15.15
N GLU A 235 8.83 3.71 15.78
CA GLU A 235 8.76 3.83 17.23
C GLU A 235 8.12 2.57 17.86
N TYR A 236 7.01 2.07 17.26
CA TYR A 236 6.36 0.84 17.70
C TYR A 236 7.33 -0.36 17.63
N ILE A 237 8.03 -0.52 16.51
CA ILE A 237 9.00 -1.60 16.31
C ILE A 237 10.11 -1.52 17.35
N TYR A 238 10.65 -0.32 17.58
CA TYR A 238 11.74 -0.09 18.52
C TYR A 238 11.30 -0.39 19.97
N LYS A 239 10.20 0.21 20.41
CA LYS A 239 9.69 0.05 21.80
C LYS A 239 9.28 -1.39 22.12
N ASN A 240 8.71 -2.12 21.17
CA ASN A 240 8.25 -3.50 21.37
C ASN A 240 9.29 -4.55 20.95
N ASN A 241 10.50 -4.13 20.53
CA ASN A 241 11.53 -5.01 19.99
C ASN A 241 10.98 -6.00 18.93
N LEU A 242 10.09 -5.48 18.07
CA LEU A 242 9.40 -6.27 17.07
C LEU A 242 10.38 -6.68 15.95
N PRO A 243 10.43 -7.95 15.54
CA PRO A 243 11.30 -8.36 14.46
C PRO A 243 10.89 -7.71 13.13
N VAL A 244 11.88 -7.35 12.34
CA VAL A 244 11.73 -6.88 10.96
C VAL A 244 12.55 -7.73 10.01
N ALA A 245 12.16 -7.78 8.74
CA ALA A 245 12.92 -8.53 7.76
C ALA A 245 14.31 -7.92 7.52
N GLU A 246 15.30 -8.76 7.26
CA GLU A 246 16.72 -8.42 7.13
C GLU A 246 17.02 -7.20 6.23
N PRO A 247 16.34 -6.98 5.07
CA PRO A 247 16.59 -5.80 4.25
C PRO A 247 16.39 -4.45 4.97
N TYR A 248 15.59 -4.40 6.03
CA TYR A 248 15.43 -3.20 6.85
C TYR A 248 16.60 -2.95 7.81
N GLY A 249 17.41 -3.99 8.08
CA GLY A 249 18.43 -3.94 9.12
C GLY A 249 17.82 -3.87 10.52
N LYS A 250 18.29 -2.93 11.33
CA LYS A 250 17.75 -2.66 12.67
C LYS A 250 17.03 -1.32 12.67
N VAL A 251 15.99 -1.19 13.49
CA VAL A 251 15.42 0.11 13.82
C VAL A 251 16.23 0.69 14.98
N ILE A 252 16.76 1.88 14.79
CA ILE A 252 17.57 2.59 15.76
C ILE A 252 16.97 3.97 16.06
N GLU A 253 17.18 4.44 17.25
CA GLU A 253 16.91 5.80 17.66
C GLU A 253 18.07 6.68 17.23
N THR A 254 17.81 7.79 16.54
CA THR A 254 18.87 8.66 15.97
C THR A 254 18.99 9.99 16.69
N GLU A 255 17.87 10.62 17.01
CA GLU A 255 17.82 11.92 17.70
C GLU A 255 16.68 11.90 18.71
N CYS A 256 16.98 12.30 19.96
CA CYS A 256 15.96 12.59 20.96
C CYS A 256 16.07 14.05 21.39
N GLN A 257 14.97 14.79 21.25
CA GLN A 257 14.83 16.13 21.79
C GLN A 257 13.91 16.09 23.00
N LEU A 258 14.43 16.56 24.14
CA LEU A 258 13.62 16.77 25.34
C LEU A 258 12.68 17.94 25.08
N THR A 259 11.38 17.71 25.15
CA THR A 259 10.34 18.76 25.06
C THR A 259 9.47 18.76 26.29
N PHE A 260 8.76 19.87 26.55
CA PHE A 260 7.82 19.97 27.70
C PHE A 260 6.66 18.95 27.61
N ASP A 261 6.36 18.47 26.40
CA ASP A 261 5.28 17.50 26.15
C ASP A 261 5.78 16.03 26.09
N GLY A 262 7.07 15.80 26.45
CA GLY A 262 7.73 14.50 26.42
C GLY A 262 8.87 14.43 25.39
N ASP A 263 9.62 13.33 25.42
CA ASP A 263 10.74 13.11 24.51
C ASP A 263 10.25 12.87 23.08
N GLN A 264 10.69 13.72 22.14
CA GLN A 264 10.48 13.49 20.71
C GLN A 264 11.72 12.85 20.11
N CYS A 265 11.67 11.52 19.95
CA CYS A 265 12.75 10.76 19.34
C CYS A 265 12.44 10.49 17.86
N LYS A 266 13.48 10.49 17.04
CA LYS A 266 13.42 10.03 15.65
C LYS A 266 13.98 8.61 15.55
N TYR A 267 13.34 7.82 14.72
CA TYR A 267 13.72 6.43 14.48
C TYR A 267 14.00 6.21 13.01
N GLU A 268 15.01 5.41 12.71
CA GLU A 268 15.39 5.07 11.34
C GLU A 268 15.73 3.58 11.21
N THR A 269 15.60 3.05 10.00
CA THR A 269 16.13 1.72 9.65
C THR A 269 17.57 1.83 9.20
N THR A 270 18.44 0.93 9.63
CA THR A 270 19.86 0.91 9.19
C THR A 270 20.03 0.36 7.76
N GLY A 271 19.00 -0.27 7.22
CA GLY A 271 18.95 -0.78 5.86
C GLY A 271 18.02 0.04 4.96
N CYS A 272 17.20 -0.62 4.16
CA CYS A 272 16.26 0.07 3.28
C CYS A 272 15.03 0.59 4.04
N ASN A 273 14.49 1.72 3.61
CA ASN A 273 13.29 2.31 4.22
C ASN A 273 12.01 1.59 3.78
N ARG A 274 12.02 0.97 2.61
CA ARG A 274 10.86 0.26 2.04
C ARG A 274 11.29 -0.97 1.28
N THR A 275 10.51 -2.03 1.43
CA THR A 275 10.59 -3.24 0.61
C THR A 275 9.38 -3.30 -0.33
N GLY A 276 9.61 -3.67 -1.55
CA GLY A 276 8.57 -3.81 -2.57
C GLY A 276 8.92 -4.93 -3.55
N CYS A 277 8.22 -5.00 -4.68
CA CYS A 277 8.70 -5.82 -5.78
C CYS A 277 9.99 -5.23 -6.34
N MET A 278 11.02 -6.04 -6.59
CA MET A 278 12.33 -5.60 -7.12
C MET A 278 12.24 -4.77 -8.41
N PHE A 279 11.18 -4.93 -9.19
CA PHE A 279 10.95 -4.20 -10.45
C PHE A 279 9.89 -3.10 -10.34
N CYS A 280 9.53 -2.66 -9.13
CA CYS A 280 8.56 -1.59 -8.94
C CYS A 280 9.26 -0.24 -8.84
N ALA A 281 9.05 0.63 -9.86
CA ALA A 281 9.49 2.02 -9.83
C ALA A 281 8.58 2.91 -8.98
#